data_617af5f7d2e5baccb8da2534741bf394
#
_entry.id   617af5f7d2e5baccb8da2534741bf394
#
_cell.length_a   1.000
_cell.length_b   1.000
_cell.length_c   1.000
_cell.angle_alpha   90.00
_cell.angle_beta   90.00
_cell.angle_gamma   90.00
#
_symmetry.space_group_name_H-M   'P 1'
#
loop_
_entity.id
_entity.type
_entity.pdbx_description
1 polymer ?
#
loop_
_entity_poly.entity_id
_entity_poly.type
_entity_poly.pdbx_seq_one_letter_code
_entity_poly.pdbx_strand_id
1 'polypeptide(L)'
;FIKMLSGFGGCNATIWAAQKPERENIALSQIEQQNREFTTTHTIRITPEEVILDQRKIWEGKEELGEQEGLEHHSLLTSLYKQMIGDYPKFYKMDGLSRLGFVASEILLNAEKGETDKEKAIIFFNHSSSIASDRNYKESINDKDNYFPSPSIFVYTLPNIVTGEIAIRNHFHGETSFFILPNKDERMMEEILQASCRDAQSKSFLTGWIDYEDERHFEADLKIKKMRNYK
;
A
#
# COMPACT_ATOMS: atom_id res chain seq x y z
N PHE A 1 0.30 1.96 -23.35
CA PHE A 1 0.21 0.48 -23.35
C PHE A 1 -0.03 0.05 -21.92
N ILE A 2 -1.24 -0.47 -21.66
CA ILE A 2 -1.60 -1.08 -20.39
C ILE A 2 -1.21 -2.56 -20.51
N LYS A 3 -0.26 -3.02 -19.73
CA LYS A 3 0.02 -4.44 -19.62
C LYS A 3 -0.63 -4.94 -18.33
N MET A 4 -1.78 -5.58 -18.46
CA MET A 4 -2.42 -6.29 -17.35
C MET A 4 -1.64 -7.58 -17.10
N LEU A 5 -1.12 -7.75 -15.91
CA LEU A 5 -0.68 -9.04 -15.39
C LEU A 5 -1.80 -9.52 -14.46
N SER A 6 -2.69 -10.37 -14.98
CA SER A 6 -3.67 -11.06 -14.15
C SER A 6 -2.97 -12.20 -13.40
N GLY A 7 -2.78 -12.04 -12.11
CA GLY A 7 -2.32 -13.11 -11.21
C GLY A 7 -3.50 -13.80 -10.54
N PHE A 8 -3.31 -15.05 -10.16
CA PHE A 8 -4.29 -15.88 -9.47
C PHE A 8 -4.82 -15.21 -8.20
N GLY A 9 -6.14 -15.10 -8.07
CA GLY A 9 -6.78 -14.74 -6.82
C GLY A 9 -7.29 -13.30 -6.71
N GLY A 10 -7.68 -12.64 -7.81
CA GLY A 10 -8.39 -11.35 -7.74
C GLY A 10 -7.53 -10.12 -7.47
N CYS A 11 -6.21 -10.26 -7.45
CA CYS A 11 -5.27 -9.14 -7.34
C CYS A 11 -4.83 -8.68 -8.73
N ASN A 12 -5.12 -7.44 -9.10
CA ASN A 12 -4.66 -6.82 -10.33
C ASN A 12 -3.51 -5.85 -10.02
N ALA A 13 -2.33 -6.09 -10.60
CA ALA A 13 -1.26 -5.10 -10.64
C ALA A 13 -1.29 -4.41 -12.00
N THR A 14 -1.45 -3.09 -12.03
CA THR A 14 -1.45 -2.30 -13.25
C THR A 14 -0.26 -1.35 -13.24
N ILE A 15 0.64 -1.51 -14.21
CA ILE A 15 1.76 -0.59 -14.42
C ILE A 15 1.31 0.48 -15.42
N TRP A 16 1.23 1.72 -14.98
CA TRP A 16 0.96 2.88 -15.82
C TRP A 16 2.28 3.50 -16.28
N ALA A 17 2.62 3.35 -17.57
CA ALA A 17 3.66 4.16 -18.20
C ALA A 17 2.98 5.37 -18.82
N ALA A 18 3.19 6.55 -18.25
CA ALA A 18 2.62 7.79 -18.74
C ALA A 18 3.36 8.27 -20.00
N GLN A 19 2.99 7.76 -21.16
CA GLN A 19 3.07 8.52 -22.39
C GLN A 19 1.72 9.22 -22.56
N LYS A 20 1.72 10.58 -22.65
CA LYS A 20 0.52 11.34 -23.03
C LYS A 20 -0.11 10.70 -24.26
N PRO A 21 -1.34 10.20 -24.20
CA PRO A 21 -2.05 9.86 -25.41
C PRO A 21 -2.33 11.18 -26.15
N GLU A 22 -1.97 11.25 -27.42
CA GLU A 22 -2.53 12.23 -28.31
C GLU A 22 -4.03 12.12 -28.22
N ARG A 23 -4.68 13.25 -27.92
CA ARG A 23 -6.13 13.33 -27.75
C ARG A 23 -6.80 13.05 -29.12
N GLU A 24 -7.16 11.82 -29.36
CA GLU A 24 -8.29 11.58 -30.26
C GLU A 24 -9.54 12.15 -29.59
N ASN A 25 -10.17 13.10 -30.28
CA ASN A 25 -11.43 13.72 -29.90
C ASN A 25 -12.55 12.67 -29.95
N ILE A 26 -12.61 11.79 -29.00
CA ILE A 26 -13.80 11.04 -28.70
C ILE A 26 -14.73 12.04 -28.01
N ALA A 27 -15.86 12.31 -28.65
CA ALA A 27 -16.89 13.18 -28.12
C ALA A 27 -17.33 12.69 -26.73
N LEU A 28 -16.76 13.30 -25.70
CA LEU A 28 -17.05 13.07 -24.27
C LEU A 28 -18.39 13.68 -23.84
N SER A 29 -19.32 13.86 -24.76
CA SER A 29 -20.58 14.60 -24.54
C SER A 29 -21.71 13.78 -23.92
N GLN A 30 -21.51 12.55 -23.49
CA GLN A 30 -22.59 11.74 -22.88
C GLN A 30 -22.25 10.81 -21.74
N ILE A 31 -21.06 10.86 -21.19
CA ILE A 31 -20.82 10.26 -19.89
C ILE A 31 -20.85 11.44 -18.90
N GLU A 32 -22.00 11.64 -18.27
CA GLU A 32 -22.07 12.41 -17.03
C GLU A 32 -21.05 11.76 -16.09
N GLN A 33 -19.86 12.36 -16.00
CA GLN A 33 -18.91 12.08 -14.93
C GLN A 33 -19.60 12.56 -13.65
N GLN A 34 -20.42 11.73 -13.07
CA GLN A 34 -20.76 11.88 -11.67
C GLN A 34 -19.44 11.75 -10.91
N ASN A 35 -18.76 12.87 -10.72
CA ASN A 35 -17.64 12.96 -9.79
C ASN A 35 -18.16 12.48 -8.43
N ARG A 36 -17.82 11.24 -8.07
CA ARG A 36 -18.21 10.71 -6.77
C ARG A 36 -17.41 11.46 -5.72
N GLU A 37 -18.10 12.17 -4.84
CA GLU A 37 -17.43 12.83 -3.74
C GLU A 37 -17.04 11.83 -2.67
N PHE A 38 -15.76 11.86 -2.29
CA PHE A 38 -15.24 11.10 -1.16
C PHE A 38 -15.08 11.99 0.06
N THR A 39 -15.36 11.41 1.22
CA THR A 39 -14.99 11.99 2.50
C THR A 39 -13.86 11.18 3.08
N THR A 40 -12.73 11.81 3.37
CA THR A 40 -11.63 11.21 4.14
C THR A 40 -12.05 11.17 5.60
N THR A 41 -12.05 9.98 6.19
CA THR A 41 -12.45 9.78 7.59
C THR A 41 -11.26 9.66 8.51
N HIS A 42 -10.21 8.98 8.09
CA HIS A 42 -9.00 8.76 8.85
C HIS A 42 -7.77 8.87 7.94
N THR A 43 -6.64 9.28 8.52
CA THR A 43 -5.36 9.41 7.83
C THR A 43 -4.23 8.87 8.71
N ILE A 44 -3.24 8.23 8.10
CA ILE A 44 -1.99 7.87 8.77
C ILE A 44 -0.80 8.19 7.88
N ARG A 45 0.24 8.73 8.50
CA ARG A 45 1.55 8.89 7.89
C ARG A 45 2.60 8.20 8.74
N ILE A 46 3.44 7.39 8.12
CA ILE A 46 4.58 6.72 8.75
C ILE A 46 5.82 7.04 7.94
N THR A 47 6.82 7.60 8.60
CA THR A 47 8.18 7.78 8.08
C THR A 47 9.17 7.23 9.10
N PRO A 48 10.48 7.13 8.79
CA PRO A 48 11.49 6.76 9.77
C PRO A 48 11.53 7.66 11.00
N GLU A 49 11.09 8.92 10.87
CA GLU A 49 11.19 9.95 11.91
C GLU A 49 9.94 10.06 12.77
N GLU A 50 8.75 9.77 12.19
CA GLU A 50 7.49 9.99 12.91
C GLU A 50 6.33 9.14 12.41
N VAL A 51 5.36 8.96 13.30
CA VAL A 51 4.05 8.38 12.97
C VAL A 51 2.95 9.36 13.39
N ILE A 52 2.13 9.76 12.41
CA ILE A 52 1.02 10.70 12.59
C ILE A 52 -0.28 10.00 12.24
N LEU A 53 -1.23 9.93 13.19
CA LEU A 53 -2.58 9.41 13.01
C LEU A 53 -3.59 10.53 13.24
N ASP A 54 -4.46 10.80 12.25
CA ASP A 54 -5.49 11.85 12.33
C ASP A 54 -4.93 13.19 12.83
N GLN A 55 -3.80 13.63 12.24
CA GLN A 55 -3.07 14.85 12.60
C GLN A 55 -2.43 14.84 14.01
N ARG A 56 -2.46 13.71 14.72
CA ARG A 56 -1.81 13.57 16.02
C ARG A 56 -0.53 12.74 15.85
N LYS A 57 0.59 13.27 16.32
CA LYS A 57 1.83 12.50 16.40
C LYS A 57 1.67 11.45 17.51
N ILE A 58 1.73 10.16 17.14
CA ILE A 58 1.60 9.03 18.05
C ILE A 58 2.96 8.36 18.34
N TRP A 59 3.96 8.65 17.52
CA TRP A 59 5.33 8.22 17.72
C TRP A 59 6.30 9.24 17.08
N GLU A 60 7.44 9.44 17.72
CA GLU A 60 8.53 10.28 17.24
C GLU A 60 9.86 9.56 17.49
N GLY A 61 10.69 9.48 16.45
CA GLY A 61 12.05 8.95 16.56
C GLY A 61 12.86 9.81 17.53
N LYS A 62 13.34 9.21 18.62
CA LYS A 62 14.36 9.85 19.42
C LYS A 62 15.69 9.65 18.71
N GLU A 63 16.48 10.71 18.55
CA GLU A 63 17.85 10.71 18.01
C GLU A 63 18.86 9.91 18.87
N GLU A 64 18.42 9.05 19.75
CA GLU A 64 19.30 8.24 20.60
C GLU A 64 19.07 6.75 20.37
N LEU A 65 19.52 6.26 19.23
CA LEU A 65 20.08 4.91 19.20
C LEU A 65 21.57 5.04 19.53
N GLY A 66 21.87 5.44 20.78
CA GLY A 66 23.19 5.23 21.33
C GLY A 66 23.55 3.76 21.14
N GLU A 67 24.79 3.51 20.71
CA GLU A 67 25.42 2.20 20.60
C GLU A 67 25.34 1.47 21.96
N GLN A 68 24.18 0.85 22.24
CA GLN A 68 24.08 -0.17 23.26
C GLN A 68 24.31 -1.50 22.53
N GLU A 69 25.57 -1.93 22.56
CA GLU A 69 25.97 -3.29 22.21
C GLU A 69 25.06 -4.28 22.96
N GLY A 70 24.24 -5.04 22.18
CA GLY A 70 23.48 -6.18 22.70
C GLY A 70 21.97 -6.13 22.62
N LEU A 71 21.31 -5.03 22.21
CA LEU A 71 19.88 -5.01 21.89
C LEU A 71 19.70 -5.22 20.38
N GLU A 72 18.97 -6.27 20.00
CA GLU A 72 18.54 -6.45 18.62
C GLU A 72 17.90 -5.14 18.13
N HIS A 73 18.48 -4.54 17.10
CA HIS A 73 17.89 -3.40 16.40
C HIS A 73 16.55 -3.83 15.80
N HIS A 74 15.48 -3.71 16.56
CA HIS A 74 14.15 -3.88 16.00
C HIS A 74 13.84 -2.69 15.11
N SER A 75 13.56 -2.96 13.83
CA SER A 75 13.08 -1.91 12.92
C SER A 75 11.86 -1.20 13.50
N LEU A 76 11.67 0.08 13.17
CA LEU A 76 10.50 0.86 13.60
C LEU A 76 9.20 0.09 13.35
N LEU A 77 9.06 -0.50 12.15
CA LEU A 77 7.87 -1.26 11.78
C LEU A 77 7.62 -2.46 12.69
N THR A 78 8.68 -3.14 13.11
CA THR A 78 8.58 -4.26 14.07
C THR A 78 8.17 -3.76 15.46
N SER A 79 8.68 -2.62 15.89
CA SER A 79 8.31 -2.01 17.18
C SER A 79 6.85 -1.57 17.19
N LEU A 80 6.40 -0.89 16.14
CA LEU A 80 4.99 -0.50 15.98
C LEU A 80 4.07 -1.72 15.94
N TYR A 81 4.46 -2.76 15.19
CA TYR A 81 3.71 -4.00 15.15
C TYR A 81 3.54 -4.62 16.54
N LYS A 82 4.63 -4.78 17.29
CA LYS A 82 4.59 -5.36 18.64
C LYS A 82 3.74 -4.57 19.64
N GLN A 83 3.76 -3.24 19.54
CA GLN A 83 3.06 -2.35 20.47
C GLN A 83 1.58 -2.20 20.15
N MET A 84 1.21 -2.16 18.88
CA MET A 84 -0.12 -1.74 18.44
C MET A 84 -0.97 -2.85 17.82
N ILE A 85 -0.35 -3.97 17.39
CA ILE A 85 -1.02 -5.04 16.63
C ILE A 85 -0.79 -6.38 17.33
N GLY A 86 0.39 -6.98 17.17
CA GLY A 86 0.91 -8.10 17.96
C GLY A 86 0.34 -9.49 17.69
N ASP A 87 -0.76 -9.64 16.94
CA ASP A 87 -1.54 -10.86 16.82
C ASP A 87 -1.53 -11.52 15.42
N TYR A 88 -0.54 -11.17 14.58
CA TYR A 88 -0.41 -11.73 13.22
C TYR A 88 1.02 -12.24 12.95
N PRO A 89 1.37 -13.47 13.34
CA PRO A 89 2.73 -13.99 13.22
C PRO A 89 3.32 -14.02 11.80
N LYS A 90 2.46 -14.00 10.77
CA LYS A 90 2.88 -13.92 9.37
C LYS A 90 3.63 -12.64 9.06
N PHE A 91 3.41 -11.56 9.83
CA PHE A 91 4.13 -10.30 9.74
C PHE A 91 5.66 -10.49 9.65
N TYR A 92 6.22 -11.39 10.45
CA TYR A 92 7.67 -11.63 10.47
C TYR A 92 8.23 -12.27 9.19
N LYS A 93 7.34 -12.80 8.33
CA LYS A 93 7.72 -13.38 7.02
C LYS A 93 7.54 -12.39 5.86
N MET A 94 6.91 -11.24 6.11
CA MET A 94 6.70 -10.20 5.10
C MET A 94 7.99 -9.47 4.78
N ASP A 95 8.09 -8.97 3.54
CA ASP A 95 9.12 -8.01 3.13
C ASP A 95 8.87 -6.60 3.71
N GLY A 96 9.80 -5.66 3.46
CA GLY A 96 9.71 -4.30 4.00
C GLY A 96 8.48 -3.53 3.52
N LEU A 97 8.16 -3.59 2.22
CA LEU A 97 6.98 -2.93 1.65
C LEU A 97 5.68 -3.49 2.26
N SER A 98 5.58 -4.82 2.35
CA SER A 98 4.41 -5.46 2.94
C SER A 98 4.27 -5.17 4.43
N ARG A 99 5.38 -5.14 5.20
CA ARG A 99 5.36 -4.72 6.61
C ARG A 99 4.90 -3.30 6.79
N LEU A 100 5.40 -2.36 5.96
CA LEU A 100 5.02 -0.95 6.00
C LEU A 100 3.53 -0.79 5.74
N GLY A 101 3.03 -1.32 4.62
CA GLY A 101 1.63 -1.22 4.24
C GLY A 101 0.71 -1.91 5.25
N PHE A 102 1.11 -3.08 5.78
CA PHE A 102 0.36 -3.81 6.79
C PHE A 102 0.25 -3.01 8.10
N VAL A 103 1.37 -2.54 8.67
CA VAL A 103 1.37 -1.77 9.92
C VAL A 103 0.55 -0.48 9.79
N ALA A 104 0.76 0.28 8.71
CA ALA A 104 0.02 1.51 8.46
C ALA A 104 -1.50 1.24 8.35
N SER A 105 -1.87 0.18 7.63
CA SER A 105 -3.27 -0.19 7.45
C SER A 105 -3.94 -0.65 8.74
N GLU A 106 -3.28 -1.52 9.52
CA GLU A 106 -3.85 -2.03 10.78
C GLU A 106 -4.05 -0.91 11.81
N ILE A 107 -3.07 0.00 11.95
CA ILE A 107 -3.20 1.17 12.85
C ILE A 107 -4.37 2.05 12.41
N LEU A 108 -4.48 2.29 11.10
CA LEU A 108 -5.53 3.15 10.55
C LEU A 108 -6.93 2.51 10.67
N LEU A 109 -7.04 1.21 10.41
CA LEU A 109 -8.29 0.45 10.53
C LEU A 109 -8.74 0.34 12.00
N ASN A 110 -7.82 0.21 12.94
CA ASN A 110 -8.13 0.20 14.37
C ASN A 110 -8.67 1.56 14.87
N ALA A 111 -8.34 2.66 14.17
CA ALA A 111 -8.92 3.97 14.46
C ALA A 111 -10.35 4.12 13.96
N GLU A 112 -10.74 3.34 12.94
CA GLU A 112 -12.09 3.33 12.37
C GLU A 112 -13.05 2.61 13.34
N LYS A 113 -13.86 3.38 14.06
CA LYS A 113 -14.86 2.82 15.00
C LYS A 113 -16.10 2.36 14.22
N GLY A 114 -16.61 1.17 14.55
CA GLY A 114 -17.86 0.64 13.98
C GLY A 114 -17.67 -0.70 13.28
N GLU A 115 -18.70 -1.14 12.56
CA GLU A 115 -18.63 -2.35 11.75
C GLU A 115 -17.66 -2.15 10.57
N THR A 116 -16.75 -3.09 10.40
CA THR A 116 -15.82 -3.09 9.28
C THR A 116 -16.58 -3.44 8.00
N ASP A 117 -16.56 -2.53 7.02
CA ASP A 117 -17.09 -2.79 5.68
C ASP A 117 -16.25 -3.87 5.00
N LYS A 118 -16.81 -5.07 4.85
CA LYS A 118 -16.11 -6.20 4.20
C LYS A 118 -15.90 -5.99 2.69
N GLU A 119 -16.68 -5.13 2.08
CA GLU A 119 -16.53 -4.75 0.67
C GLU A 119 -15.56 -3.57 0.49
N LYS A 120 -14.76 -3.24 1.53
CA LYS A 120 -13.73 -2.20 1.46
C LYS A 120 -12.71 -2.56 0.39
N ALA A 121 -12.48 -1.63 -0.55
CA ALA A 121 -11.44 -1.75 -1.56
C ALA A 121 -10.10 -1.25 -1.03
N ILE A 122 -9.00 -1.82 -1.55
CA ILE A 122 -7.63 -1.42 -1.23
C ILE A 122 -6.95 -0.96 -2.51
N ILE A 123 -6.58 0.32 -2.59
CA ILE A 123 -5.95 0.90 -3.77
C ILE A 123 -4.70 1.65 -3.34
N PHE A 124 -3.54 1.07 -3.61
CA PHE A 124 -2.25 1.64 -3.21
C PHE A 124 -1.43 2.10 -4.40
N PHE A 125 -0.53 3.03 -4.10
CA PHE A 125 0.35 3.66 -5.07
C PHE A 125 1.77 3.70 -4.52
N ASN A 126 2.76 3.57 -5.41
CA ASN A 126 4.16 3.88 -5.08
C ASN A 126 4.96 4.28 -6.32
N HIS A 127 6.25 4.53 -6.13
CA HIS A 127 7.21 4.80 -7.20
C HIS A 127 8.16 3.63 -7.42
N SER A 128 8.71 3.08 -6.35
CA SER A 128 9.82 2.13 -6.41
C SER A 128 9.41 0.67 -6.65
N SER A 129 8.09 0.39 -6.82
CA SER A 129 7.59 -1.00 -6.90
C SER A 129 8.03 -1.80 -5.67
N SER A 130 8.56 -2.98 -5.87
CA SER A 130 9.13 -3.89 -4.85
C SER A 130 10.65 -3.89 -4.86
N ILE A 131 11.29 -2.75 -5.11
CA ILE A 131 12.75 -2.65 -5.37
C ILE A 131 13.62 -3.34 -4.31
N ALA A 132 13.23 -3.29 -3.03
CA ALA A 132 13.96 -3.96 -1.95
C ALA A 132 13.94 -5.48 -2.11
N SER A 133 12.76 -6.04 -2.42
CA SER A 133 12.58 -7.48 -2.65
C SER A 133 13.22 -7.94 -3.95
N ASP A 134 13.19 -7.10 -4.99
CA ASP A 134 13.87 -7.37 -6.27
C ASP A 134 15.39 -7.47 -6.10
N ARG A 135 15.97 -6.56 -5.29
CA ARG A 135 17.41 -6.62 -4.94
C ARG A 135 17.74 -7.92 -4.20
N ASN A 136 16.98 -8.26 -3.17
CA ASN A 136 17.17 -9.49 -2.40
C ASN A 136 17.01 -10.76 -3.25
N TYR A 137 16.01 -10.77 -4.14
CA TYR A 137 15.81 -11.89 -5.06
C TYR A 137 16.95 -12.01 -6.06
N LYS A 138 17.41 -10.90 -6.65
CA LYS A 138 18.56 -10.86 -7.54
C LYS A 138 19.81 -11.43 -6.87
N GLU A 139 20.07 -11.08 -5.61
CA GLU A 139 21.20 -11.64 -4.86
C GLU A 139 21.11 -13.16 -4.72
N SER A 140 19.91 -13.71 -4.48
CA SER A 140 19.70 -15.15 -4.33
C SER A 140 19.96 -15.97 -5.61
N ILE A 141 19.99 -15.31 -6.78
CA ILE A 141 20.19 -15.96 -8.09
C ILE A 141 21.47 -15.53 -8.81
N ASN A 142 22.27 -14.66 -8.20
CA ASN A 142 23.44 -14.05 -8.85
C ASN A 142 24.68 -14.96 -8.87
N ASP A 143 24.75 -15.93 -7.97
CA ASP A 143 25.86 -16.90 -7.89
C ASP A 143 25.57 -18.10 -8.78
N LYS A 144 26.42 -18.29 -9.81
CA LYS A 144 26.28 -19.40 -10.77
C LYS A 144 26.54 -20.77 -10.15
N ASP A 145 27.36 -20.82 -9.12
CA ASP A 145 27.73 -22.07 -8.43
C ASP A 145 26.79 -22.38 -7.26
N ASN A 146 25.96 -21.40 -6.85
CA ASN A 146 25.00 -21.53 -5.76
C ASN A 146 23.65 -20.91 -6.15
N TYR A 147 23.07 -21.37 -7.24
CA TYR A 147 21.82 -20.89 -7.79
C TYR A 147 20.62 -21.57 -7.14
N PHE A 148 20.08 -20.97 -6.08
CA PHE A 148 18.89 -21.46 -5.40
C PHE A 148 17.83 -20.34 -5.29
N PRO A 149 17.00 -20.13 -6.34
CA PRO A 149 15.95 -19.13 -6.29
C PRO A 149 14.95 -19.46 -5.16
N SER A 150 14.76 -18.50 -4.26
CA SER A 150 13.83 -18.64 -3.14
C SER A 150 12.41 -18.27 -3.56
N PRO A 151 11.46 -19.24 -3.60
CA PRO A 151 10.07 -18.94 -3.92
C PRO A 151 9.43 -17.94 -2.95
N SER A 152 9.84 -17.98 -1.68
CA SER A 152 9.33 -17.06 -0.66
C SER A 152 9.77 -15.62 -0.87
N ILE A 153 11.01 -15.39 -1.33
CA ILE A 153 11.47 -14.04 -1.71
C ILE A 153 10.80 -13.61 -3.01
N PHE A 154 10.69 -14.52 -3.99
CA PHE A 154 10.07 -14.21 -5.28
C PHE A 154 8.64 -13.68 -5.15
N VAL A 155 7.84 -14.23 -4.25
CA VAL A 155 6.46 -13.77 -4.03
C VAL A 155 6.41 -12.27 -3.72
N TYR A 156 7.35 -11.76 -2.93
CA TYR A 156 7.40 -10.36 -2.53
C TYR A 156 8.02 -9.43 -3.58
N THR A 157 8.48 -9.94 -4.73
CA THR A 157 8.80 -9.08 -5.89
C THR A 157 7.55 -8.55 -6.60
N LEU A 158 6.37 -8.99 -6.18
CA LEU A 158 5.08 -8.51 -6.67
C LEU A 158 4.53 -7.48 -5.67
N PRO A 159 4.50 -6.18 -6.00
CA PRO A 159 4.15 -5.13 -5.05
C PRO A 159 2.71 -5.22 -4.54
N ASN A 160 1.80 -5.87 -5.30
CA ASN A 160 0.41 -6.07 -4.88
C ASN A 160 0.21 -7.14 -3.79
N ILE A 161 1.26 -7.85 -3.38
CA ILE A 161 1.16 -8.82 -2.29
C ILE A 161 0.71 -8.15 -0.99
N VAL A 162 1.16 -6.92 -0.74
CA VAL A 162 0.74 -6.16 0.45
C VAL A 162 -0.77 -5.98 0.52
N THR A 163 -1.45 -5.66 -0.60
CA THR A 163 -2.91 -5.49 -0.62
C THR A 163 -3.63 -6.81 -0.33
N GLY A 164 -3.09 -7.91 -0.85
CA GLY A 164 -3.60 -9.26 -0.57
C GLY A 164 -3.43 -9.66 0.90
N GLU A 165 -2.29 -9.37 1.52
CA GLU A 165 -2.05 -9.65 2.95
C GLU A 165 -3.04 -8.90 3.85
N ILE A 166 -3.29 -7.62 3.57
CA ILE A 166 -4.25 -6.79 4.31
C ILE A 166 -5.68 -7.29 4.09
N ALA A 167 -6.05 -7.63 2.85
CA ALA A 167 -7.36 -8.17 2.53
C ALA A 167 -7.64 -9.49 3.24
N ILE A 168 -6.68 -10.43 3.25
CA ILE A 168 -6.79 -11.71 3.97
C ILE A 168 -6.95 -11.47 5.47
N ARG A 169 -6.13 -10.60 6.06
CA ARG A 169 -6.15 -10.31 7.49
C ARG A 169 -7.50 -9.76 7.94
N ASN A 170 -8.07 -8.84 7.16
CA ASN A 170 -9.29 -8.10 7.52
C ASN A 170 -10.57 -8.68 6.90
N HIS A 171 -10.45 -9.79 6.13
CA HIS A 171 -11.56 -10.39 5.41
C HIS A 171 -12.27 -9.41 4.46
N PHE A 172 -11.48 -8.58 3.75
CA PHE A 172 -11.99 -7.68 2.74
C PHE A 172 -12.19 -8.43 1.42
N HIS A 173 -13.32 -8.18 0.77
CA HIS A 173 -13.74 -8.79 -0.49
C HIS A 173 -13.81 -7.77 -1.63
N GLY A 174 -13.63 -6.48 -1.33
CA GLY A 174 -13.58 -5.42 -2.31
C GLY A 174 -12.37 -5.53 -3.24
N GLU A 175 -12.31 -4.65 -4.24
CA GLU A 175 -11.20 -4.60 -5.20
C GLU A 175 -9.87 -4.36 -4.49
N THR A 176 -8.81 -5.04 -4.95
CA THR A 176 -7.44 -4.77 -4.53
C THR A 176 -6.58 -4.42 -5.74
N SER A 177 -6.01 -3.23 -5.75
CA SER A 177 -5.17 -2.73 -6.83
C SER A 177 -3.92 -2.04 -6.31
N PHE A 178 -2.83 -2.16 -7.08
CA PHE A 178 -1.56 -1.51 -6.78
C PHE A 178 -1.03 -0.83 -8.04
N PHE A 179 -0.76 0.47 -7.96
CA PHE A 179 -0.31 1.28 -9.10
C PHE A 179 1.10 1.81 -8.85
N ILE A 180 1.95 1.72 -9.87
CA ILE A 180 3.29 2.29 -9.83
C ILE A 180 3.27 3.57 -10.65
N LEU A 181 3.58 4.69 -10.01
CA LEU A 181 3.56 6.03 -10.59
C LEU A 181 4.98 6.61 -10.68
N PRO A 182 5.25 7.51 -11.63
CA PRO A 182 6.57 8.13 -11.75
C PRO A 182 6.93 9.01 -10.55
N ASN A 183 5.95 9.51 -9.81
CA ASN A 183 6.09 10.33 -8.61
C ASN A 183 4.78 10.35 -7.83
N LYS A 184 4.83 10.78 -6.57
CA LYS A 184 3.64 10.98 -5.72
C LYS A 184 2.85 12.17 -6.24
N ASP A 185 1.78 11.90 -6.98
CA ASP A 185 0.87 12.88 -7.58
C ASP A 185 -0.55 12.64 -7.04
N GLU A 186 -0.96 13.46 -6.08
CA GLU A 186 -2.27 13.37 -5.42
C GLU A 186 -3.43 13.49 -6.42
N ARG A 187 -3.28 14.30 -7.48
CA ARG A 187 -4.32 14.46 -8.49
C ARG A 187 -4.48 13.18 -9.31
N MET A 188 -3.36 12.62 -9.78
CA MET A 188 -3.38 11.36 -10.54
C MET A 188 -3.91 10.21 -9.69
N MET A 189 -3.51 10.12 -8.42
CA MET A 189 -4.02 9.13 -7.48
C MET A 189 -5.53 9.24 -7.29
N GLU A 190 -6.06 10.46 -7.18
CA GLU A 190 -7.50 10.71 -7.08
C GLU A 190 -8.25 10.34 -8.37
N GLU A 191 -7.71 10.70 -9.54
CA GLU A 191 -8.30 10.34 -10.85
C GLU A 191 -8.37 8.80 -11.02
N ILE A 192 -7.33 8.08 -10.61
CA ILE A 192 -7.29 6.60 -10.64
C ILE A 192 -8.32 6.03 -9.65
N LEU A 193 -8.39 6.55 -8.44
CA LEU A 193 -9.37 6.14 -7.44
C LEU A 193 -10.79 6.33 -7.96
N GLN A 194 -11.10 7.48 -8.56
CA GLN A 194 -12.40 7.77 -9.18
C GLN A 194 -12.73 6.78 -10.30
N ALA A 195 -11.75 6.43 -11.13
CA ALA A 195 -11.92 5.47 -12.20
C ALA A 195 -12.18 4.05 -11.67
N SER A 196 -11.45 3.63 -10.65
CA SER A 196 -11.63 2.30 -10.01
C SER A 196 -13.00 2.16 -9.32
N CYS A 197 -13.60 3.27 -8.90
CA CYS A 197 -14.90 3.24 -8.22
C CYS A 197 -16.09 3.18 -9.17
N ARG A 198 -15.92 3.27 -10.48
CA ARG A 198 -17.06 3.36 -11.43
C ARG A 198 -18.00 2.17 -11.36
N ASP A 199 -17.41 0.97 -11.30
CA ASP A 199 -18.15 -0.29 -11.27
C ASP A 199 -18.08 -0.98 -9.90
N ALA A 200 -17.43 -0.32 -8.91
CA ALA A 200 -17.19 -0.91 -7.62
C ALA A 200 -18.46 -0.98 -6.77
N GLN A 201 -18.69 -2.13 -6.15
CA GLN A 201 -19.68 -2.30 -5.09
C GLN A 201 -19.18 -1.67 -3.77
N SER A 202 -17.89 -1.42 -3.68
CA SER A 202 -17.25 -0.84 -2.50
C SER A 202 -17.70 0.60 -2.24
N LYS A 203 -18.04 0.89 -1.01
CA LYS A 203 -18.41 2.24 -0.54
C LYS A 203 -17.31 2.87 0.32
N SER A 204 -16.34 2.07 0.74
CA SER A 204 -15.21 2.45 1.57
C SER A 204 -13.90 1.99 0.93
N PHE A 205 -12.87 2.82 1.01
CA PHE A 205 -11.61 2.64 0.33
C PHE A 205 -10.46 2.90 1.31
N LEU A 206 -9.57 1.92 1.41
CA LEU A 206 -8.24 2.09 2.01
C LEU A 206 -7.28 2.43 0.88
N THR A 207 -6.77 3.64 0.84
CA THR A 207 -5.99 4.13 -0.30
C THR A 207 -4.85 5.03 0.13
N GLY A 208 -3.83 5.13 -0.69
CA GLY A 208 -2.73 6.07 -0.49
C GLY A 208 -1.39 5.54 -0.98
N TRP A 209 -0.35 6.25 -0.58
CA TRP A 209 1.03 6.02 -0.97
C TRP A 209 1.73 5.11 0.02
N ILE A 210 2.45 4.09 -0.47
CA ILE A 210 3.36 3.28 0.33
C ILE A 210 4.62 3.00 -0.47
N ASP A 211 5.75 3.56 -0.10
CA ASP A 211 7.02 3.38 -0.79
C ASP A 211 8.09 2.90 0.19
N TYR A 212 8.89 1.92 -0.22
CA TYR A 212 9.89 1.30 0.64
C TYR A 212 11.12 0.89 -0.16
N GLU A 213 12.25 1.53 0.12
CA GLU A 213 13.53 1.16 -0.46
C GLU A 213 14.43 0.41 0.52
N ASP A 214 14.43 0.82 1.79
CA ASP A 214 15.13 0.21 2.91
C ASP A 214 14.62 0.73 4.26
N GLU A 215 15.23 0.31 5.38
CA GLU A 215 14.83 0.70 6.76
C GLU A 215 14.98 2.20 7.07
N ARG A 216 15.67 2.97 6.24
CA ARG A 216 15.87 4.41 6.38
C ARG A 216 15.10 5.24 5.37
N HIS A 217 14.65 4.61 4.30
CA HIS A 217 14.00 5.27 3.17
C HIS A 217 12.65 4.58 2.89
N PHE A 218 11.64 5.02 3.59
CA PHE A 218 10.27 4.57 3.40
C PHE A 218 9.26 5.63 3.79
N GLU A 219 8.10 5.59 3.19
CA GLU A 219 6.95 6.43 3.52
C GLU A 219 5.66 5.64 3.33
N ALA A 220 4.75 5.74 4.30
CA ALA A 220 3.34 5.41 4.11
C ALA A 220 2.49 6.67 4.39
N ASP A 221 1.55 6.96 3.50
CA ASP A 221 0.55 8.02 3.64
C ASP A 221 -0.79 7.45 3.18
N LEU A 222 -1.52 6.84 4.13
CA LEU A 222 -2.75 6.14 3.85
C LEU A 222 -3.96 6.90 4.39
N LYS A 223 -5.08 6.71 3.71
CA LYS A 223 -6.37 7.36 4.00
C LYS A 223 -7.50 6.34 3.91
N ILE A 224 -8.47 6.43 4.81
CA ILE A 224 -9.76 5.79 4.62
C ILE A 224 -10.70 6.82 4.01
N LYS A 225 -11.24 6.50 2.85
CA LYS A 225 -12.22 7.32 2.13
C LYS A 225 -13.56 6.61 2.05
N LYS A 226 -14.64 7.34 2.26
CA LYS A 226 -16.02 6.84 2.10
C LYS A 226 -16.74 7.64 1.03
N MET A 227 -17.50 6.95 0.16
CA MET A 227 -18.35 7.62 -0.80
C MET A 227 -19.46 8.37 -0.06
N ARG A 228 -19.69 9.64 -0.43
CA ARG A 228 -20.89 10.35 -0.01
C ARG A 228 -22.11 9.72 -0.69
N ASN A 229 -23.04 9.25 0.13
CA ASN A 229 -24.36 8.90 -0.40
C ASN A 229 -25.09 10.21 -0.69
N TYR A 230 -25.30 10.53 -1.96
CA TYR A 230 -26.35 11.49 -2.32
C TYR A 230 -27.69 10.82 -1.99
N LYS A 231 -28.42 11.42 -1.05
CA LYS A 231 -29.83 11.07 -0.77
C LYS A 231 -30.71 11.62 -1.87
#